data_b6a37d4eaa87b4b87a7a13a0dda760b2
#
_entry.id   b6a37d4eaa87b4b87a7a13a0dda760b2
#
_cell.length_a   1.000
_cell.length_b   1.000
_cell.length_c   1.000
_cell.angle_alpha   90.00
_cell.angle_beta   90.00
_cell.angle_gamma   90.00
#
_symmetry.space_group_name_H-M   'P 1'
#
loop_
_entity.id
_entity.type
_entity.pdbx_description
1 polymer ?
#
loop_
_entity_poly.entity_id
_entity_poly.type
_entity_poly.pdbx_seq_one_letter_code
_entity_poly.pdbx_strand_id
1 'polypeptide(L)'
;YLSYVENSYFTFSLPVFSYKIKDQIQYPKKIYFIDNAFINSISTKFSNNFGRLYENIVAVELKRRKKECYYWKNMEKEEIDFVIKNDAKINQLIQVCYDITDPDTKKREIKSLLKASKALKCNNLLVINQDYSGEENLEWFGIKRKIKFIPLWKWLLGTVK
;
A
#
# COMPACT_ATOMS: atom_id res chain seq x y z
N TYR A 1 -13.12 20.54 -7.08
CA TYR A 1 -12.39 20.85 -5.83
C TYR A 1 -11.10 20.03 -5.68
N LEU A 2 -11.12 18.69 -5.87
CA LEU A 2 -9.91 17.84 -5.74
C LEU A 2 -8.78 18.28 -6.68
N SER A 3 -9.08 18.64 -7.92
CA SER A 3 -8.09 19.12 -8.89
C SER A 3 -7.36 20.39 -8.43
N TYR A 4 -8.04 21.29 -7.74
CA TYR A 4 -7.40 22.50 -7.20
C TYR A 4 -6.42 22.16 -6.08
N VAL A 5 -6.77 21.22 -5.21
CA VAL A 5 -5.90 20.80 -4.09
C VAL A 5 -4.69 20.01 -4.62
N GLU A 6 -4.87 19.20 -5.65
CA GLU A 6 -3.76 18.52 -6.35
C GLU A 6 -2.84 19.52 -7.06
N ASN A 7 -3.42 20.54 -7.73
CA ASN A 7 -2.64 21.59 -8.40
C ASN A 7 -1.86 22.48 -7.42
N SER A 8 -2.29 22.58 -6.17
CA SER A 8 -1.55 23.29 -5.13
C SER A 8 -0.42 22.46 -4.50
N TYR A 9 -0.20 21.24 -4.98
CA TYR A 9 0.80 20.30 -4.47
C TYR A 9 0.64 19.90 -3.00
N PHE A 10 -0.54 20.06 -2.42
CA PHE A 10 -0.82 19.59 -1.05
C PHE A 10 -1.10 18.11 -0.98
N THR A 11 -1.74 17.59 -2.02
CA THR A 11 -2.15 16.19 -2.10
C THR A 11 -1.88 15.63 -3.48
N PHE A 12 -1.94 14.31 -3.56
CA PHE A 12 -2.02 13.58 -4.81
C PHE A 12 -2.95 12.39 -4.65
N SER A 13 -3.54 11.95 -5.75
CA SER A 13 -4.44 10.81 -5.76
C SER A 13 -3.81 9.57 -6.34
N LEU A 14 -4.23 8.41 -5.81
CA LEU A 14 -3.86 7.08 -6.28
C LEU A 14 -5.11 6.40 -6.84
N PRO A 15 -5.16 6.06 -8.14
CA PRO A 15 -6.29 5.37 -8.72
C PRO A 15 -6.31 3.89 -8.33
N VAL A 16 -7.48 3.25 -8.45
CA VAL A 16 -7.62 1.80 -8.32
C VAL A 16 -6.92 1.10 -9.50
N PHE A 17 -6.29 -0.03 -9.23
CA PHE A 17 -5.84 -0.91 -10.30
C PHE A 17 -7.02 -1.73 -10.83
N SER A 18 -7.29 -1.61 -12.12
CA SER A 18 -8.19 -2.48 -12.87
C SER A 18 -7.64 -2.68 -14.28
N TYR A 19 -7.88 -3.85 -14.86
CA TYR A 19 -7.61 -4.08 -16.29
C TYR A 19 -8.60 -3.31 -17.21
N LYS A 20 -9.69 -2.80 -16.66
CA LYS A 20 -10.67 -1.97 -17.37
C LYS A 20 -10.42 -0.51 -17.04
N ILE A 21 -10.09 0.29 -18.04
CA ILE A 21 -9.84 1.74 -17.89
C ILE A 21 -11.07 2.46 -17.30
N LYS A 22 -12.29 2.01 -17.66
CA LYS A 22 -13.52 2.56 -17.11
C LYS A 22 -13.58 2.49 -15.58
N ASP A 23 -13.15 1.37 -15.00
CA ASP A 23 -13.12 1.19 -13.54
C ASP A 23 -12.13 2.17 -12.90
N GLN A 24 -10.93 2.35 -13.48
CA GLN A 24 -9.92 3.27 -12.96
C GLN A 24 -10.42 4.71 -12.89
N ILE A 25 -11.33 5.10 -13.79
CA ILE A 25 -11.92 6.44 -13.83
C ILE A 25 -13.09 6.56 -12.84
N GLN A 26 -13.91 5.54 -12.70
CA GLN A 26 -15.17 5.59 -11.94
C GLN A 26 -15.00 5.28 -10.45
N TYR A 27 -14.01 4.46 -10.08
CA TYR A 27 -13.79 4.11 -8.68
C TYR A 27 -13.18 5.28 -7.89
N PRO A 28 -13.49 5.38 -6.59
CA PRO A 28 -12.87 6.38 -5.72
C PRO A 28 -11.35 6.24 -5.74
N LYS A 29 -10.65 7.38 -5.74
CA LYS A 29 -9.19 7.41 -5.60
C LYS A 29 -8.82 7.51 -4.14
N LYS A 30 -7.72 6.87 -3.72
CA LYS A 30 -7.07 7.17 -2.44
C LYS A 30 -6.37 8.53 -2.55
N ILE A 31 -6.43 9.33 -1.48
CA ILE A 31 -5.81 10.65 -1.42
C ILE A 31 -4.71 10.61 -0.37
N TYR A 32 -3.52 11.06 -0.75
CA TYR A 32 -2.36 11.17 0.12
C TYR A 32 -1.88 12.61 0.20
N PHE A 33 -1.36 12.99 1.36
CA PHE A 33 -0.75 14.30 1.58
C PHE A 33 0.75 14.23 1.26
N ILE A 34 1.30 15.31 0.73
CA ILE A 34 2.75 15.40 0.47
C ILE A 34 3.55 15.38 1.77
N ASP A 35 2.98 15.93 2.86
CA ASP A 35 3.62 15.97 4.17
C ASP A 35 2.68 15.43 5.25
N ASN A 36 3.20 14.55 6.10
CA ASN A 36 2.48 13.99 7.26
C ASN A 36 2.10 15.06 8.30
N ALA A 37 2.78 16.20 8.35
CA ALA A 37 2.43 17.28 9.24
C ALA A 37 1.00 17.78 9.02
N PHE A 38 0.53 17.77 7.76
CA PHE A 38 -0.86 18.12 7.42
C PHE A 38 -1.86 17.12 8.00
N ILE A 39 -1.55 15.83 7.97
CA ILE A 39 -2.43 14.80 8.54
C ILE A 39 -2.57 15.04 10.04
N ASN A 40 -1.48 15.32 10.73
CA ASN A 40 -1.47 15.55 12.17
C ASN A 40 -2.21 16.86 12.57
N SER A 41 -2.07 17.92 11.76
CA SER A 41 -2.70 19.22 12.05
C SER A 41 -4.19 19.24 11.78
N ILE A 42 -4.70 18.41 10.85
CA ILE A 42 -6.12 18.32 10.49
C ILE A 42 -6.85 17.25 11.32
N SER A 43 -6.10 16.26 11.81
CA SER A 43 -6.69 15.17 12.60
C SER A 43 -7.04 15.64 14.00
N THR A 44 -8.35 15.82 14.25
CA THR A 44 -8.87 16.17 15.58
C THR A 44 -8.95 14.98 16.55
N LYS A 45 -8.49 13.79 16.15
CA LYS A 45 -8.66 12.57 16.94
C LYS A 45 -7.38 12.18 17.66
N PHE A 46 -7.51 11.99 18.93
CA PHE A 46 -6.53 11.46 19.89
C PHE A 46 -6.13 9.98 19.66
N SER A 47 -6.46 9.36 18.53
CA SER A 47 -6.02 8.01 18.21
C SER A 47 -4.72 8.08 17.42
N ASN A 48 -3.69 7.40 17.93
CA ASN A 48 -2.42 7.19 17.25
C ASN A 48 -2.61 6.42 15.94
N ASN A 49 -2.94 7.14 14.86
CA ASN A 49 -3.23 6.57 13.55
C ASN A 49 -1.93 6.29 12.77
N PHE A 50 -0.96 5.63 13.44
CA PHE A 50 0.35 5.34 12.86
C PHE A 50 0.26 4.58 11.53
N GLY A 51 -0.71 3.69 11.38
CA GLY A 51 -0.91 2.97 10.12
C GLY A 51 -1.10 3.90 8.94
N ARG A 52 -1.97 4.90 9.07
CA ARG A 52 -2.20 5.90 8.01
C ARG A 52 -0.99 6.79 7.75
N LEU A 53 -0.26 7.16 8.80
CA LEU A 53 0.97 7.94 8.64
C LEU A 53 2.04 7.15 7.89
N TYR A 54 2.21 5.86 8.19
CA TYR A 54 3.11 4.96 7.49
C TYR A 54 2.72 4.79 6.04
N GLU A 55 1.43 4.54 5.77
CA GLU A 55 0.89 4.42 4.41
C GLU A 55 1.15 5.69 3.60
N ASN A 56 0.93 6.87 4.20
CA ASN A 56 1.19 8.15 3.54
C ASN A 56 2.69 8.35 3.24
N ILE A 57 3.60 8.00 4.17
CA ILE A 57 5.05 8.07 3.93
C ILE A 57 5.43 7.18 2.75
N VAL A 58 4.90 5.95 2.71
CA VAL A 58 5.16 5.01 1.60
C VAL A 58 4.65 5.57 0.28
N ALA A 59 3.44 6.16 0.25
CA ALA A 59 2.87 6.78 -0.94
C ALA A 59 3.76 7.92 -1.47
N VAL A 60 4.19 8.82 -0.59
CA VAL A 60 5.08 9.95 -0.92
C VAL A 60 6.41 9.43 -1.50
N GLU A 61 7.00 8.43 -0.86
CA GLU A 61 8.28 7.87 -1.31
C GLU A 61 8.15 7.14 -2.66
N LEU A 62 7.07 6.40 -2.89
CA LEU A 62 6.80 5.78 -4.19
C LEU A 62 6.65 6.83 -5.30
N LYS A 63 5.96 7.93 -5.01
CA LYS A 63 5.84 9.07 -5.92
C LYS A 63 7.21 9.71 -6.19
N ARG A 64 8.02 9.92 -5.14
CA ARG A 64 9.39 10.45 -5.26
C ARG A 64 10.27 9.56 -6.14
N ARG A 65 10.13 8.23 -6.01
CA ARG A 65 10.82 7.23 -6.85
C ARG A 65 10.21 7.10 -8.26
N LYS A 66 9.22 7.92 -8.61
CA LYS A 66 8.52 7.90 -9.91
C LYS A 66 7.96 6.53 -10.29
N LYS A 67 7.44 5.80 -9.29
CA LYS A 67 6.82 4.51 -9.55
C LYS A 67 5.40 4.69 -10.07
N GLU A 68 5.02 3.91 -11.10
CA GLU A 68 3.64 3.79 -11.54
C GLU A 68 2.88 2.96 -10.52
N CYS A 69 1.99 3.62 -9.76
CA CYS A 69 1.37 3.10 -8.56
C CYS A 69 -0.14 3.15 -8.63
N TYR A 70 -0.78 2.14 -8.06
CA TYR A 70 -2.23 2.01 -7.90
C TYR A 70 -2.51 1.39 -6.53
N TYR A 71 -3.76 1.49 -6.03
CA TYR A 71 -4.24 0.57 -5.01
C TYR A 71 -5.11 -0.50 -5.65
N TRP A 72 -5.34 -1.62 -4.96
CA TRP A 72 -6.25 -2.66 -5.47
C TRP A 72 -7.31 -2.98 -4.45
N LYS A 73 -8.52 -3.27 -4.93
CA LYS A 73 -9.65 -3.66 -4.11
C LYS A 73 -10.50 -4.68 -4.84
N ASN A 74 -10.99 -5.68 -4.11
CA ASN A 74 -11.93 -6.67 -4.64
C ASN A 74 -13.37 -6.40 -4.17
N MET A 75 -14.31 -7.23 -4.64
CA MET A 75 -15.73 -7.14 -4.27
C MET A 75 -15.98 -7.49 -2.81
N GLU A 76 -15.11 -8.26 -2.17
CA GLU A 76 -15.16 -8.64 -0.75
C GLU A 76 -14.58 -7.54 0.18
N LYS A 77 -14.29 -6.37 -0.36
CA LYS A 77 -13.71 -5.20 0.33
C LYS A 77 -12.29 -5.43 0.86
N GLU A 78 -11.60 -6.48 0.40
CA GLU A 78 -10.18 -6.65 0.66
C GLU A 78 -9.40 -5.66 -0.20
N GLU A 79 -8.37 -5.06 0.37
CA GLU A 79 -7.63 -3.96 -0.24
C GLU A 79 -6.13 -4.19 -0.12
N ILE A 80 -5.37 -3.75 -1.12
CA ILE A 80 -3.91 -3.66 -1.13
C ILE A 80 -3.54 -2.22 -1.32
N ASP A 81 -2.66 -1.73 -0.46
CA ASP A 81 -2.31 -0.32 -0.42
C ASP A 81 -1.60 0.12 -1.69
N PHE A 82 -0.62 -0.67 -2.19
CA PHE A 82 0.11 -0.30 -3.38
C PHE A 82 0.35 -1.48 -4.32
N VAL A 83 -0.03 -1.28 -5.57
CA VAL A 83 0.27 -2.14 -6.71
C VAL A 83 1.26 -1.39 -7.59
N ILE A 84 2.48 -1.88 -7.68
CA ILE A 84 3.53 -1.29 -8.51
C ILE A 84 3.51 -1.94 -9.86
N LYS A 85 3.38 -1.12 -10.90
CA LYS A 85 3.39 -1.57 -12.29
C LYS A 85 4.66 -1.06 -12.99
N ASN A 86 5.26 -1.93 -13.80
CA ASN A 86 6.30 -1.57 -14.72
C ASN A 86 5.85 -2.02 -16.11
N ASP A 87 5.67 -1.07 -17.01
CA ASP A 87 5.13 -1.31 -18.36
C ASP A 87 3.79 -2.06 -18.32
N ALA A 88 3.73 -3.24 -18.91
CA ALA A 88 2.50 -4.04 -18.97
C ALA A 88 2.34 -5.01 -17.78
N LYS A 89 3.32 -5.11 -16.87
CA LYS A 89 3.33 -6.12 -15.81
C LYS A 89 3.24 -5.50 -14.41
N ILE A 90 2.53 -6.20 -13.52
CA ILE A 90 2.57 -5.89 -12.11
C ILE A 90 3.88 -6.44 -11.55
N ASN A 91 4.69 -5.53 -11.01
CA ASN A 91 6.03 -5.83 -10.52
C ASN A 91 6.05 -6.19 -9.04
N GLN A 92 5.22 -5.55 -8.23
CA GLN A 92 5.22 -5.75 -6.79
C GLN A 92 3.86 -5.38 -6.18
N LEU A 93 3.48 -6.09 -5.12
CA LEU A 93 2.38 -5.74 -4.23
C LEU A 93 2.95 -5.35 -2.87
N ILE A 94 2.53 -4.20 -2.34
CA ILE A 94 2.99 -3.68 -1.07
C ILE A 94 1.80 -3.46 -0.17
N GLN A 95 1.86 -4.00 1.05
CA GLN A 95 0.93 -3.74 2.14
C GLN A 95 1.65 -3.00 3.25
N VAL A 96 1.02 -2.01 3.85
CA VAL A 96 1.57 -1.27 4.99
C VAL A 96 0.81 -1.68 6.25
N CYS A 97 1.51 -2.33 7.15
CA CYS A 97 0.95 -2.78 8.42
C CYS A 97 1.86 -2.33 9.55
N TYR A 98 1.49 -1.23 10.23
CA TYR A 98 2.32 -0.66 11.29
C TYR A 98 2.67 -1.69 12.35
N ASP A 99 1.66 -2.33 12.94
CA ASP A 99 1.83 -3.35 13.96
C ASP A 99 1.42 -4.72 13.42
N ILE A 100 2.43 -5.58 13.23
CA ILE A 100 2.27 -6.98 12.82
C ILE A 100 2.32 -7.95 14.00
N THR A 101 2.44 -7.45 15.23
CA THR A 101 2.45 -8.30 16.44
C THR A 101 1.04 -8.71 16.82
N ASP A 102 0.03 -7.93 16.45
CA ASP A 102 -1.38 -8.32 16.56
C ASP A 102 -1.73 -9.40 15.53
N PRO A 103 -2.05 -10.65 15.98
CA PRO A 103 -2.28 -11.77 15.10
C PRO A 103 -3.47 -11.58 14.15
N ASP A 104 -4.52 -10.91 14.60
CA ASP A 104 -5.73 -10.70 13.79
C ASP A 104 -5.48 -9.70 12.68
N THR A 105 -4.79 -8.61 12.98
CA THR A 105 -4.34 -7.64 11.99
C THR A 105 -3.40 -8.29 10.98
N LYS A 106 -2.35 -8.98 11.45
CA LYS A 106 -1.42 -9.70 10.57
C LYS A 106 -2.15 -10.66 9.64
N LYS A 107 -3.06 -11.47 10.18
CA LYS A 107 -3.84 -12.45 9.41
C LYS A 107 -4.71 -11.79 8.34
N ARG A 108 -5.37 -10.69 8.66
CA ARG A 108 -6.21 -9.92 7.74
C ARG A 108 -5.39 -9.36 6.57
N GLU A 109 -4.28 -8.71 6.86
CA GLU A 109 -3.39 -8.11 5.84
C GLU A 109 -2.77 -9.16 4.93
N ILE A 110 -2.27 -10.27 5.51
CA ILE A 110 -1.71 -11.39 4.76
C ILE A 110 -2.74 -12.05 3.85
N LYS A 111 -3.96 -12.26 4.34
CA LYS A 111 -5.08 -12.79 3.55
C LYS A 111 -5.32 -11.93 2.31
N SER A 112 -5.45 -10.61 2.49
CA SER A 112 -5.67 -9.66 1.40
C SER A 112 -4.52 -9.74 0.38
N LEU A 113 -3.27 -9.76 0.86
CA LEU A 113 -2.08 -9.81 0.02
C LEU A 113 -1.99 -11.12 -0.79
N LEU A 114 -2.30 -12.26 -0.20
CA LEU A 114 -2.31 -13.56 -0.89
C LEU A 114 -3.40 -13.63 -1.96
N LYS A 115 -4.61 -13.16 -1.67
CA LYS A 115 -5.70 -13.10 -2.66
C LYS A 115 -5.35 -12.18 -3.84
N ALA A 116 -4.83 -11.00 -3.55
CA ALA A 116 -4.37 -10.07 -4.58
C ALA A 116 -3.25 -10.68 -5.44
N SER A 117 -2.29 -11.38 -4.82
CA SER A 117 -1.21 -12.06 -5.52
C SER A 117 -1.72 -13.06 -6.56
N LYS A 118 -2.78 -13.80 -6.24
CA LYS A 118 -3.42 -14.72 -7.16
C LYS A 118 -4.17 -13.98 -8.26
N ALA A 119 -4.99 -12.99 -7.90
CA ALA A 119 -5.80 -12.22 -8.84
C ALA A 119 -4.96 -11.44 -9.85
N LEU A 120 -3.86 -10.86 -9.38
CA LEU A 120 -2.97 -10.01 -10.16
C LEU A 120 -1.74 -10.75 -10.71
N LYS A 121 -1.61 -12.06 -10.47
CA LYS A 121 -0.49 -12.92 -10.90
C LYS A 121 0.87 -12.35 -10.53
N CYS A 122 1.00 -11.78 -9.34
CA CYS A 122 2.23 -11.18 -8.82
C CYS A 122 2.72 -11.95 -7.59
N ASN A 123 3.98 -12.39 -7.61
CA ASN A 123 4.60 -13.16 -6.52
C ASN A 123 5.60 -12.33 -5.69
N ASN A 124 5.89 -11.09 -6.10
CA ASN A 124 6.76 -10.19 -5.36
C ASN A 124 5.92 -9.42 -4.33
N LEU A 125 5.88 -9.95 -3.11
CA LEU A 125 5.02 -9.48 -2.02
C LEU A 125 5.85 -8.86 -0.92
N LEU A 126 5.50 -7.64 -0.52
CA LEU A 126 6.19 -6.88 0.51
C LEU A 126 5.19 -6.39 1.56
N VAL A 127 5.54 -6.57 2.82
CA VAL A 127 4.88 -5.93 3.96
C VAL A 127 5.85 -4.94 4.60
N ILE A 128 5.45 -3.66 4.64
CA ILE A 128 6.20 -2.62 5.32
C ILE A 128 5.59 -2.44 6.71
N ASN A 129 6.42 -2.52 7.74
CA ASN A 129 5.98 -2.50 9.14
C ASN A 129 6.92 -1.64 10.01
N GLN A 130 6.71 -1.66 11.34
CA GLN A 130 7.48 -0.84 12.28
C GLN A 130 8.93 -1.31 12.43
N ASP A 131 9.16 -2.60 12.71
CA ASP A 131 10.47 -3.08 13.20
C ASP A 131 10.90 -4.46 12.71
N TYR A 132 9.96 -5.29 12.25
CA TYR A 132 10.26 -6.67 11.84
C TYR A 132 10.88 -6.75 10.45
N SER A 133 11.97 -7.51 10.31
CA SER A 133 12.66 -7.79 9.04
C SER A 133 12.83 -9.30 8.87
N GLY A 134 12.26 -9.86 7.79
CA GLY A 134 12.33 -11.29 7.52
C GLY A 134 11.59 -11.71 6.26
N GLU A 135 11.57 -13.00 6.01
CA GLU A 135 10.80 -13.62 4.93
C GLU A 135 10.02 -14.81 5.49
N GLU A 136 8.74 -14.86 5.21
CA GLU A 136 7.85 -15.93 5.69
C GLU A 136 7.15 -16.60 4.51
N ASN A 137 7.04 -17.93 4.54
CA ASN A 137 6.19 -18.69 3.63
C ASN A 137 4.82 -18.80 4.27
N LEU A 138 3.85 -18.10 3.74
CA LEU A 138 2.50 -18.04 4.28
C LEU A 138 1.49 -18.61 3.30
N GLU A 139 0.42 -19.19 3.85
CA GLU A 139 -0.60 -19.87 3.08
C GLU A 139 -2.00 -19.46 3.53
N TRP A 140 -2.90 -19.27 2.55
CA TRP A 140 -4.31 -19.04 2.76
C TRP A 140 -5.13 -19.77 1.68
N PHE A 141 -5.93 -20.77 2.08
CA PHE A 141 -6.78 -21.57 1.17
C PHE A 141 -6.04 -22.05 -0.09
N GLY A 142 -4.90 -22.70 0.10
CA GLY A 142 -4.09 -23.25 -0.99
C GLY A 142 -3.27 -22.22 -1.80
N ILE A 143 -3.32 -20.93 -1.42
CA ILE A 143 -2.47 -19.91 -2.00
C ILE A 143 -1.25 -19.75 -1.12
N LYS A 144 -0.14 -20.39 -1.50
CA LYS A 144 1.14 -20.32 -0.78
C LYS A 144 2.09 -19.36 -1.47
N ARG A 145 2.63 -18.39 -0.71
CA ARG A 145 3.59 -17.39 -1.22
C ARG A 145 4.65 -17.08 -0.18
N LYS A 146 5.80 -16.70 -0.67
CA LYS A 146 6.87 -16.09 0.12
C LYS A 146 6.60 -14.59 0.22
N ILE A 147 6.53 -14.06 1.43
CA ILE A 147 6.28 -12.65 1.71
C ILE A 147 7.50 -12.08 2.42
N LYS A 148 8.00 -10.97 1.92
CA LYS A 148 9.08 -10.21 2.54
C LYS A 148 8.51 -9.17 3.49
N PHE A 149 9.07 -9.09 4.68
CA PHE A 149 8.76 -8.07 5.69
C PHE A 149 9.95 -7.15 5.86
N ILE A 150 9.71 -5.86 5.96
CA ILE A 150 10.77 -4.87 6.15
C ILE A 150 10.28 -3.69 6.98
N PRO A 151 11.09 -3.19 7.94
CA PRO A 151 10.80 -1.93 8.61
C PRO A 151 10.78 -0.75 7.65
N LEU A 152 9.87 0.20 7.90
CA LEU A 152 9.72 1.40 7.06
C LEU A 152 11.04 2.16 6.88
N TRP A 153 11.77 2.38 7.96
CA TRP A 153 13.04 3.11 7.90
C TRP A 153 14.07 2.42 6.98
N LYS A 154 14.12 1.08 7.02
CA LYS A 154 15.02 0.28 6.19
C LYS A 154 14.64 0.36 4.71
N TRP A 155 13.32 0.33 4.43
CA TRP A 155 12.79 0.46 3.08
C TRP A 155 13.06 1.86 2.50
N LEU A 156 12.93 2.92 3.32
CA LEU A 156 13.22 4.31 2.91
C LEU A 156 14.70 4.51 2.54
N LEU A 157 15.62 3.91 3.30
CA LEU A 157 17.06 3.98 3.04
C LEU A 157 17.49 3.22 1.76
N GLY A 158 16.59 2.50 1.11
CA GLY A 158 16.91 1.77 -0.11
C GLY A 158 17.85 0.56 0.08
N THR A 159 18.04 0.10 1.33
CA THR A 159 18.89 -1.05 1.68
C THR A 159 18.31 -2.40 1.25
N VAL A 160 17.26 -2.38 0.44
CA VAL A 160 16.66 -3.58 -0.16
C VAL A 160 17.28 -3.78 -1.53
N LYS A 161 18.39 -4.51 -1.57
CA LYS A 161 18.88 -5.15 -2.80
C LYS A 161 18.10 -6.43 -3.05
#